data_0d9d5581c88188f968361e54d067a0b7
#
_entry.id   0d9d5581c88188f968361e54d067a0b7
#
_cell.length_a   1.000
_cell.length_b   1.000
_cell.length_c   1.000
_cell.angle_alpha   90.00
_cell.angle_beta   90.00
_cell.angle_gamma   90.00
#
_symmetry.space_group_name_H-M   'P 1'
#
loop_
_entity.id
_entity.type
_entity.pdbx_description
1 polymer ?
#
loop_
_entity_poly.entity_id
_entity_poly.type
_entity_poly.pdbx_seq_one_letter_code
_entity_poly.pdbx_strand_id
1 'polypeptide(L)'
;MKLESLDILKRLPASERPDLNLWKTVPPAADEFVAFLDAVGCSDCVDDEFPILLPHLLEIVENISPKVREDYIHYLGFHFSKAIEHVEHLPNSQLLRECVPRMKKLTLENMDLGGKAIHLSMAILAACYGEADLGTYISRFYDDD
;
A
#
# COMPACT_ATOMS: atom_id res chain seq x y z
N MET A 1 16.21 5.71 12.56
CA MET A 1 15.78 6.86 11.76
C MET A 1 14.37 7.26 12.17
N LYS A 2 14.15 8.56 12.39
CA LYS A 2 12.81 9.06 12.69
C LYS A 2 11.96 9.04 11.42
N LEU A 3 10.71 8.62 11.55
CA LEU A 3 9.78 8.53 10.42
C LEU A 3 9.63 9.87 9.69
N GLU A 4 9.57 10.97 10.44
CA GLU A 4 9.40 12.32 9.88
C GLU A 4 10.58 12.79 9.03
N SER A 5 11.75 12.17 9.16
CA SER A 5 12.95 12.57 8.42
C SER A 5 13.12 11.83 7.09
N LEU A 6 12.18 10.97 6.71
CA LEU A 6 12.20 10.29 5.42
C LEU A 6 12.03 11.30 4.27
N ASP A 7 12.90 11.22 3.28
CA ASP A 7 12.85 12.12 2.12
C ASP A 7 11.58 11.96 1.28
N ILE A 8 11.00 10.78 1.27
CA ILE A 8 9.75 10.51 0.55
C ILE A 8 8.62 11.44 1.04
N LEU A 9 8.60 11.79 2.32
CA LEU A 9 7.60 12.69 2.88
C LEU A 9 7.77 14.13 2.42
N LYS A 10 8.96 14.49 1.97
CA LYS A 10 9.25 15.85 1.47
C LYS A 10 8.61 16.14 0.11
N ARG A 11 7.99 15.15 -0.52
CA ARG A 11 7.15 15.36 -1.70
C ARG A 11 5.91 16.16 -1.37
N LEU A 12 5.51 16.17 -0.09
CA LEU A 12 4.42 17.00 0.40
C LEU A 12 4.98 18.28 1.02
N PRO A 13 4.29 19.43 0.86
CA PRO A 13 4.60 20.62 1.64
C PRO A 13 4.57 20.31 3.13
N ALA A 14 5.42 20.98 3.91
CA ALA A 14 5.52 20.71 5.35
C ALA A 14 4.17 20.77 6.08
N SER A 15 3.31 21.71 5.66
CA SER A 15 1.97 21.89 6.24
C SER A 15 0.98 20.76 5.90
N GLU A 16 1.28 19.96 4.87
CA GLU A 16 0.41 18.86 4.41
C GLU A 16 0.93 17.48 4.81
N ARG A 17 2.10 17.40 5.46
CA ARG A 17 2.66 16.13 5.91
C ARG A 17 1.88 15.61 7.10
N PRO A 18 1.30 14.39 7.01
CA PRO A 18 0.57 13.84 8.15
C PRO A 18 1.52 13.37 9.24
N ASP A 19 1.01 13.32 10.47
CA ASP A 19 1.64 12.61 11.57
C ASP A 19 1.23 11.14 11.45
N LEU A 20 2.10 10.32 10.87
CA LEU A 20 1.80 8.91 10.63
C LEU A 20 1.63 8.12 11.93
N ASN A 21 2.34 8.52 13.00
CA ASN A 21 2.14 7.87 14.29
C ASN A 21 0.75 8.18 14.86
N LEU A 22 0.25 9.38 14.65
CA LEU A 22 -1.12 9.73 15.04
C LEU A 22 -2.13 8.92 14.20
N TRP A 23 -1.88 8.75 12.90
CA TRP A 23 -2.75 7.98 12.02
C TRP A 23 -2.89 6.52 12.44
N LYS A 24 -1.92 5.97 13.16
CA LYS A 24 -2.01 4.59 13.67
C LYS A 24 -3.07 4.44 14.75
N THR A 25 -3.41 5.50 15.47
CA THR A 25 -4.43 5.50 16.52
C THR A 25 -5.70 6.24 16.09
N VAL A 26 -5.57 7.27 15.26
CA VAL A 26 -6.69 8.04 14.70
C VAL A 26 -6.55 7.99 13.17
N PRO A 27 -7.05 6.93 12.51
CA PRO A 27 -6.86 6.77 11.06
C PRO A 27 -7.50 7.91 10.27
N PRO A 28 -6.89 8.29 9.13
CA PRO A 28 -7.47 9.30 8.25
C PRO A 28 -8.68 8.73 7.51
N ALA A 29 -9.48 9.59 6.89
CA ALA A 29 -10.50 9.15 5.95
C ALA A 29 -9.85 8.49 4.73
N ALA A 30 -10.59 7.63 4.02
CA ALA A 30 -10.04 6.89 2.87
C ALA A 30 -9.49 7.81 1.79
N ASP A 31 -10.20 8.89 1.45
CA ASP A 31 -9.77 9.84 0.43
C ASP A 31 -8.50 10.58 0.83
N GLU A 32 -8.33 10.90 2.11
CA GLU A 32 -7.12 11.52 2.64
C GLU A 32 -5.93 10.56 2.56
N PHE A 33 -6.14 9.29 2.92
CA PHE A 33 -5.12 8.26 2.84
C PHE A 33 -4.67 8.03 1.38
N VAL A 34 -5.63 7.95 0.46
CA VAL A 34 -5.35 7.78 -0.98
C VAL A 34 -4.57 8.99 -1.52
N ALA A 35 -4.98 10.20 -1.18
CA ALA A 35 -4.28 11.42 -1.60
C ALA A 35 -2.83 11.42 -1.10
N PHE A 36 -2.60 10.97 0.12
CA PHE A 36 -1.25 10.83 0.67
C PHE A 36 -0.43 9.81 -0.14
N LEU A 37 -0.99 8.63 -0.42
CA LEU A 37 -0.30 7.61 -1.21
C LEU A 37 0.05 8.12 -2.61
N ASP A 38 -0.87 8.82 -3.26
CA ASP A 38 -0.63 9.39 -4.59
C ASP A 38 0.47 10.45 -4.56
N ALA A 39 0.55 11.23 -3.50
CA ALA A 39 1.56 12.28 -3.37
C ALA A 39 2.96 11.73 -3.11
N VAL A 40 3.09 10.67 -2.30
CA VAL A 40 4.39 10.05 -2.00
C VAL A 40 4.76 8.98 -3.01
N GLY A 41 3.79 8.47 -3.76
CA GLY A 41 4.03 7.49 -4.81
C GLY A 41 4.60 8.13 -6.07
N CYS A 42 5.11 7.31 -6.95
CA CYS A 42 5.57 7.71 -8.26
C CYS A 42 4.80 6.90 -9.30
N SER A 43 4.30 7.55 -10.36
CA SER A 43 3.51 6.85 -11.38
C SER A 43 4.32 5.83 -12.18
N ASP A 44 5.61 6.13 -12.43
CA ASP A 44 6.46 5.33 -13.30
C ASP A 44 7.61 4.63 -12.56
N CYS A 45 7.73 4.84 -11.25
CA CYS A 45 8.83 4.30 -10.45
C CYS A 45 8.36 4.02 -9.03
N VAL A 46 9.22 3.42 -8.23
CA VAL A 46 8.98 3.21 -6.82
C VAL A 46 10.08 3.94 -6.06
N ASP A 47 9.70 4.72 -5.05
CA ASP A 47 10.65 5.42 -4.22
C ASP A 47 11.46 4.44 -3.38
N ASP A 48 12.78 4.70 -3.27
CA ASP A 48 13.70 3.85 -2.53
C ASP A 48 13.35 3.73 -1.05
N GLU A 49 12.64 4.69 -0.50
CA GLU A 49 12.22 4.70 0.90
C GLU A 49 10.83 4.08 1.13
N PHE A 50 10.12 3.71 0.06
CA PHE A 50 8.81 3.09 0.20
C PHE A 50 8.85 1.83 1.08
N PRO A 51 9.85 0.93 0.95
CA PRO A 51 9.93 -0.23 1.86
C PRO A 51 10.05 0.13 3.33
N ILE A 52 10.62 1.30 3.65
CA ILE A 52 10.71 1.78 5.03
C ILE A 52 9.35 2.30 5.50
N LEU A 53 8.63 2.98 4.62
CA LEU A 53 7.34 3.56 4.92
C LEU A 53 6.23 2.51 5.04
N LEU A 54 6.29 1.45 4.24
CA LEU A 54 5.22 0.45 4.12
C LEU A 54 4.79 -0.20 5.44
N PRO A 55 5.69 -0.64 6.35
CA PRO A 55 5.26 -1.23 7.61
C PRO A 55 4.37 -0.28 8.43
N HIS A 56 4.65 1.01 8.38
CA HIS A 56 3.85 2.02 9.08
C HIS A 56 2.48 2.20 8.45
N LEU A 57 2.42 2.18 7.12
CA LEU A 57 1.15 2.27 6.39
C LEU A 57 0.27 1.04 6.66
N LEU A 58 0.89 -0.15 6.71
CA LEU A 58 0.17 -1.38 7.06
C LEU A 58 -0.41 -1.31 8.48
N GLU A 59 0.35 -0.78 9.44
CA GLU A 59 -0.13 -0.63 10.81
C GLU A 59 -1.36 0.29 10.88
N ILE A 60 -1.37 1.37 10.09
CA ILE A 60 -2.53 2.25 9.98
C ILE A 60 -3.75 1.45 9.51
N VAL A 61 -3.61 0.71 8.42
CA VAL A 61 -4.71 -0.06 7.83
C VAL A 61 -5.18 -1.17 8.79
N GLU A 62 -4.26 -1.83 9.46
CA GLU A 62 -4.58 -2.89 10.44
C GLU A 62 -5.42 -2.37 11.60
N ASN A 63 -5.32 -1.09 11.93
CA ASN A 63 -6.09 -0.46 12.99
C ASN A 63 -7.45 0.08 12.54
N ILE A 64 -7.74 0.01 11.24
CA ILE A 64 -9.04 0.41 10.71
C ILE A 64 -10.02 -0.76 10.82
N SER A 65 -11.29 -0.47 11.10
CA SER A 65 -12.32 -1.51 11.18
C SER A 65 -12.37 -2.32 9.88
N PRO A 66 -12.40 -3.68 9.96
CA PRO A 66 -12.44 -4.52 8.76
C PRO A 66 -13.57 -4.17 7.79
N LYS A 67 -14.70 -3.67 8.29
CA LYS A 67 -15.88 -3.35 7.47
C LYS A 67 -15.67 -2.15 6.54
N VAL A 68 -14.70 -1.26 6.85
CA VAL A 68 -14.50 -0.01 6.11
C VAL A 68 -13.09 0.12 5.55
N ARG A 69 -12.28 -0.95 5.59
CA ARG A 69 -10.88 -0.87 5.19
C ARG A 69 -10.61 -1.23 3.71
N GLU A 70 -11.65 -1.60 2.95
CA GLU A 70 -11.47 -2.06 1.56
C GLU A 70 -10.68 -1.08 0.69
N ASP A 71 -11.06 0.19 0.68
CA ASP A 71 -10.39 1.20 -0.14
C ASP A 71 -8.93 1.39 0.29
N TYR A 72 -8.67 1.38 1.60
CA TYR A 72 -7.30 1.48 2.12
C TYR A 72 -6.44 0.32 1.63
N ILE A 73 -6.97 -0.90 1.67
CA ILE A 73 -6.26 -2.10 1.25
C ILE A 73 -5.97 -2.04 -0.25
N HIS A 74 -6.95 -1.67 -1.06
CA HIS A 74 -6.80 -1.67 -2.51
C HIS A 74 -5.77 -0.64 -2.98
N TYR A 75 -5.80 0.57 -2.44
CA TYR A 75 -4.83 1.62 -2.82
C TYR A 75 -3.43 1.31 -2.28
N LEU A 76 -3.33 0.87 -1.04
CA LEU A 76 -2.03 0.45 -0.51
C LEU A 76 -1.49 -0.74 -1.28
N GLY A 77 -2.35 -1.70 -1.60
CA GLY A 77 -2.00 -2.89 -2.36
C GLY A 77 -1.50 -2.57 -3.77
N PHE A 78 -2.05 -1.54 -4.40
CA PHE A 78 -1.57 -1.06 -5.70
C PHE A 78 -0.10 -0.63 -5.62
N HIS A 79 0.23 0.22 -4.64
CA HIS A 79 1.61 0.67 -4.44
C HIS A 79 2.52 -0.46 -4.00
N PHE A 80 2.02 -1.37 -3.15
CA PHE A 80 2.74 -2.58 -2.75
C PHE A 80 3.09 -3.46 -3.96
N SER A 81 2.14 -3.67 -4.86
CA SER A 81 2.35 -4.49 -6.06
C SER A 81 3.42 -3.91 -6.96
N LYS A 82 3.42 -2.59 -7.14
CA LYS A 82 4.49 -1.90 -7.88
C LYS A 82 5.85 -2.10 -7.24
N ALA A 83 5.91 -1.99 -5.92
CA ALA A 83 7.18 -2.18 -5.19
C ALA A 83 7.69 -3.61 -5.36
N ILE A 84 6.80 -4.60 -5.31
CA ILE A 84 7.17 -6.01 -5.51
C ILE A 84 7.73 -6.25 -6.92
N GLU A 85 7.19 -5.60 -7.94
CA GLU A 85 7.76 -5.70 -9.30
C GLU A 85 9.23 -5.26 -9.36
N HIS A 86 9.64 -4.35 -8.49
CA HIS A 86 10.98 -3.77 -8.47
C HIS A 86 11.80 -4.22 -7.26
N VAL A 87 11.36 -5.27 -6.54
CA VAL A 87 11.94 -5.69 -5.26
C VAL A 87 13.45 -5.96 -5.34
N GLU A 88 13.92 -6.51 -6.46
CA GLU A 88 15.34 -6.83 -6.64
C GLU A 88 16.23 -5.59 -6.77
N HIS A 89 15.65 -4.47 -7.14
CA HIS A 89 16.37 -3.22 -7.39
C HIS A 89 16.21 -2.20 -6.26
N LEU A 90 15.35 -2.48 -5.27
CA LEU A 90 15.06 -1.56 -4.20
C LEU A 90 15.99 -1.78 -3.00
N PRO A 91 16.57 -0.71 -2.44
CA PRO A 91 17.21 -0.82 -1.13
C PRO A 91 16.16 -1.16 -0.08
N ASN A 92 16.59 -1.79 1.00
CA ASN A 92 15.69 -2.21 2.09
C ASN A 92 14.58 -3.17 1.65
N SER A 93 14.81 -3.92 0.57
CA SER A 93 13.83 -4.88 0.03
C SER A 93 13.41 -5.95 1.04
N GLN A 94 14.25 -6.21 2.04
CA GLN A 94 13.91 -7.15 3.10
C GLN A 94 12.67 -6.69 3.89
N LEU A 95 12.56 -5.40 4.17
CA LEU A 95 11.38 -4.83 4.83
C LEU A 95 10.13 -5.06 4.00
N LEU A 96 10.24 -4.89 2.67
CA LEU A 96 9.14 -5.12 1.75
C LEU A 96 8.69 -6.59 1.80
N ARG A 97 9.64 -7.52 1.77
CA ARG A 97 9.35 -8.96 1.84
C ARG A 97 8.70 -9.35 3.17
N GLU A 98 9.11 -8.73 4.25
CA GLU A 98 8.53 -8.96 5.58
C GLU A 98 7.08 -8.49 5.67
N CYS A 99 6.68 -7.54 4.82
CA CYS A 99 5.32 -7.03 4.77
C CYS A 99 4.36 -7.95 3.98
N VAL A 100 4.88 -8.88 3.17
CA VAL A 100 4.06 -9.77 2.33
C VAL A 100 3.01 -10.53 3.14
N PRO A 101 3.33 -11.20 4.27
CA PRO A 101 2.31 -11.91 5.05
C PRO A 101 1.22 -10.99 5.59
N ARG A 102 1.58 -9.77 5.98
CA ARG A 102 0.61 -8.80 6.50
C ARG A 102 -0.33 -8.32 5.41
N MET A 103 0.20 -7.98 4.24
CA MET A 103 -0.61 -7.55 3.10
C MET A 103 -1.56 -8.66 2.66
N LYS A 104 -1.05 -9.89 2.59
CA LYS A 104 -1.85 -11.08 2.25
C LYS A 104 -2.99 -11.27 3.21
N LYS A 105 -2.73 -11.20 4.51
CA LYS A 105 -3.75 -11.37 5.56
C LYS A 105 -4.87 -10.33 5.43
N LEU A 106 -4.51 -9.05 5.28
CA LEU A 106 -5.48 -7.99 5.10
C LEU A 106 -6.37 -8.23 3.88
N THR A 107 -5.76 -8.63 2.77
CA THR A 107 -6.47 -8.85 1.51
C THR A 107 -7.44 -10.02 1.61
N LEU A 108 -7.01 -11.14 2.21
CA LEU A 108 -7.86 -12.31 2.40
C LEU A 108 -9.03 -12.02 3.33
N GLU A 109 -8.79 -11.31 4.43
CA GLU A 109 -9.86 -10.91 5.35
C GLU A 109 -10.89 -10.02 4.64
N ASN A 110 -10.44 -9.11 3.79
CA ASN A 110 -11.32 -8.25 3.02
C ASN A 110 -12.19 -9.05 2.05
N MET A 111 -11.61 -10.05 1.38
CA MET A 111 -12.36 -10.93 0.48
C MET A 111 -13.42 -11.73 1.23
N ASP A 112 -13.10 -12.23 2.42
CA ASP A 112 -14.03 -12.99 3.25
C ASP A 112 -15.24 -12.15 3.70
N LEU A 113 -15.07 -10.84 3.80
CA LEU A 113 -16.13 -9.90 4.14
C LEU A 113 -16.98 -9.49 2.92
N GLY A 114 -16.70 -10.06 1.74
CA GLY A 114 -17.46 -9.77 0.52
C GLY A 114 -17.07 -8.48 -0.16
N GLY A 115 -15.77 -8.17 -0.19
CA GLY A 115 -15.24 -6.99 -0.87
C GLY A 115 -15.74 -6.85 -2.31
N LYS A 116 -16.02 -5.61 -2.75
CA LYS A 116 -16.68 -5.33 -4.02
C LYS A 116 -15.79 -5.50 -5.23
N ALA A 117 -14.50 -5.23 -5.09
CA ALA A 117 -13.54 -5.26 -6.19
C ALA A 117 -12.61 -6.48 -6.06
N ILE A 118 -13.16 -7.67 -6.29
CA ILE A 118 -12.43 -8.94 -6.16
C ILE A 118 -11.19 -8.96 -7.03
N HIS A 119 -11.25 -8.39 -8.25
CA HIS A 119 -10.10 -8.36 -9.16
C HIS A 119 -8.91 -7.60 -8.58
N LEU A 120 -9.15 -6.53 -7.82
CA LEU A 120 -8.08 -5.79 -7.16
C LEU A 120 -7.45 -6.63 -6.05
N SER A 121 -8.26 -7.34 -5.28
CA SER A 121 -7.75 -8.27 -4.27
C SER A 121 -6.95 -9.40 -4.90
N MET A 122 -7.39 -9.94 -6.02
CA MET A 122 -6.64 -10.96 -6.76
C MET A 122 -5.30 -10.44 -7.25
N ALA A 123 -5.25 -9.19 -7.73
CA ALA A 123 -4.00 -8.56 -8.16
C ALA A 123 -3.01 -8.43 -7.00
N ILE A 124 -3.48 -8.03 -5.82
CA ILE A 124 -2.63 -7.93 -4.62
C ILE A 124 -2.12 -9.31 -4.21
N LEU A 125 -2.99 -10.33 -4.22
CA LEU A 125 -2.59 -11.70 -3.87
C LEU A 125 -1.57 -12.24 -4.87
N ALA A 126 -1.73 -11.97 -6.16
CA ALA A 126 -0.75 -12.37 -7.17
C ALA A 126 0.62 -11.78 -6.84
N ALA A 127 0.68 -10.51 -6.46
CA ALA A 127 1.94 -9.89 -6.04
C ALA A 127 2.52 -10.58 -4.80
N CYS A 128 1.68 -10.92 -3.82
CA CYS A 128 2.12 -11.62 -2.61
C CYS A 128 2.75 -12.97 -2.90
N TYR A 129 2.32 -13.63 -3.97
CA TYR A 129 2.86 -14.93 -4.39
C TYR A 129 3.99 -14.81 -5.43
N GLY A 130 4.50 -13.60 -5.65
CA GLY A 130 5.60 -13.40 -6.59
C GLY A 130 5.17 -13.28 -8.04
N GLU A 131 3.87 -13.10 -8.29
CA GLU A 131 3.29 -13.00 -9.63
C GLU A 131 2.84 -11.56 -9.94
N ALA A 132 3.71 -10.59 -9.66
CA ALA A 132 3.37 -9.18 -9.79
C ALA A 132 2.94 -8.80 -11.21
N ASP A 133 3.58 -9.37 -12.25
CA ASP A 133 3.21 -9.10 -13.65
C ASP A 133 1.78 -9.57 -13.94
N LEU A 134 1.40 -10.72 -13.40
CA LEU A 134 0.04 -11.24 -13.52
C LEU A 134 -0.95 -10.32 -12.80
N GLY A 135 -0.57 -9.83 -11.62
CA GLY A 135 -1.38 -8.89 -10.87
C GLY A 135 -1.63 -7.60 -11.63
N THR A 136 -0.60 -7.05 -12.25
CA THR A 136 -0.71 -5.86 -13.09
C THR A 136 -1.63 -6.11 -14.28
N TYR A 137 -1.50 -7.26 -14.94
CA TYR A 137 -2.37 -7.65 -16.05
C TYR A 137 -3.83 -7.75 -15.61
N ILE A 138 -4.10 -8.43 -14.51
CA ILE A 138 -5.46 -8.58 -13.96
C ILE A 138 -6.08 -7.21 -13.69
N SER A 139 -5.33 -6.32 -13.04
CA SER A 139 -5.78 -4.99 -12.70
C SER A 139 -6.18 -4.20 -13.97
N ARG A 140 -5.33 -4.22 -14.99
CA ARG A 140 -5.58 -3.51 -16.25
C ARG A 140 -6.77 -4.08 -17.00
N PHE A 141 -6.91 -5.40 -17.02
CA PHE A 141 -7.99 -6.07 -17.75
C PHE A 141 -9.36 -5.64 -17.24
N TYR A 142 -9.50 -5.50 -15.93
CA TYR A 142 -10.77 -5.11 -15.32
C TYR A 142 -10.98 -3.58 -15.27
N ASP A 143 -9.92 -2.80 -15.35
CA ASP A 143 -10.01 -1.34 -15.37
C ASP A 143 -10.53 -0.82 -16.73
N ASP A 144 -10.38 -1.59 -17.79
CA ASP A 144 -10.84 -1.24 -19.14
C ASP A 144 -12.34 -1.51 -19.31
N ASP A 145 -12.98 -2.11 -18.36
CA ASP A 145 -14.42 -2.34 -18.33
C ASP A 145 -15.17 -1.17 -17.68
#